data_650ab1482e523bd62ca0d8d7123c18ae
#
_entry.id   650ab1482e523bd62ca0d8d7123c18ae
#
_cell.length_a   1.000
_cell.length_b   1.000
_cell.length_c   1.000
_cell.angle_alpha   90.00
_cell.angle_beta   90.00
_cell.angle_gamma   90.00
#
_symmetry.space_group_name_H-M   'P 1'
#
loop_
_entity.id
_entity.type
_entity.pdbx_description
1 polymer ?
#
loop_
_entity_poly.entity_id
_entity_poly.type
_entity_poly.pdbx_seq_one_letter_code
_entity_poly.pdbx_strand_id
1 'polypeptide(L)' 'MSDTINSMELRFADNLLPSQLMEGDLIKVDNEYVTIETLTQNEDGFNIYTRNDFDEEGHIYLFDDETIEWYVFFEE' A
#
# COMPACT_ATOMS: atom_id res chain seq x y z
N MET A 1 -18.24 -2.36 27.94
CA MET A 1 -18.10 -2.21 27.19
C MET A 1 -17.71 -2.34 26.39
N SER A 2 -17.49 -2.06 26.22
CA SER A 2 -17.18 -1.97 25.34
C SER A 2 -17.06 -1.99 24.64
N ASP A 3 -16.98 -1.61 24.37
CA ASP A 3 -16.91 -1.49 23.46
C ASP A 3 -16.46 -2.19 22.67
N THR A 4 -16.72 -2.60 22.41
CA THR A 4 -16.51 -3.12 21.57
C THR A 4 -16.32 -2.80 20.36
N ILE A 5 -15.70 -2.01 20.20
CA ILE A 5 -15.33 -1.54 19.02
C ILE A 5 -14.31 -2.35 18.46
N ASN A 6 -14.46 -2.81 17.32
CA ASN A 6 -13.45 -3.47 16.65
C ASN A 6 -12.38 -2.55 16.34
N SER A 7 -11.30 -2.68 17.01
CA SER A 7 -10.22 -1.87 16.69
C SER A 7 -9.44 -2.54 15.62
N MET A 8 -9.38 -1.97 14.45
CA MET A 8 -8.50 -2.43 13.42
C MET A 8 -7.21 -1.68 13.51
N GLU A 9 -6.15 -2.42 13.66
CA GLU A 9 -4.81 -1.84 13.73
C GLU A 9 -4.10 -2.04 12.42
N LEU A 10 -3.37 -1.02 12.02
CA LEU A 10 -2.54 -1.10 10.84
C LEU A 10 -1.20 -1.68 11.24
N ARG A 11 -0.80 -2.77 10.62
CA ARG A 11 0.44 -3.44 10.97
C ARG A 11 1.31 -3.65 9.76
N PHE A 12 2.60 -3.45 9.96
CA PHE A 12 3.60 -3.75 8.93
C PHE A 12 3.57 -5.25 8.65
N ALA A 13 3.45 -5.60 7.39
CA ALA A 13 3.42 -7.01 6.99
C ALA A 13 4.75 -7.46 6.40
N ASP A 14 5.26 -6.72 5.42
CA ASP A 14 6.49 -7.12 4.75
C ASP A 14 6.95 -6.00 3.83
N ASN A 15 8.19 -6.12 3.37
CA ASN A 15 8.68 -5.30 2.28
C ASN A 15 8.49 -6.09 1.00
N LEU A 16 7.76 -5.53 0.05
CA LEU A 16 7.42 -6.23 -1.17
C LEU A 16 8.06 -5.58 -2.39
N LEU A 17 8.44 -6.41 -3.33
CA LEU A 17 8.82 -5.95 -4.65
C LEU A 17 7.56 -5.54 -5.41
N PRO A 18 7.68 -4.62 -6.38
CA PRO A 18 6.48 -4.20 -7.10
C PRO A 18 5.76 -5.34 -7.82
N SER A 19 6.49 -6.37 -8.24
CA SER A 19 5.86 -7.51 -8.88
C SER A 19 4.97 -8.33 -7.93
N GLN A 20 5.11 -8.12 -6.62
CA GLN A 20 4.32 -8.80 -5.60
C GLN A 20 3.11 -8.00 -5.16
N LEU A 21 3.00 -6.77 -5.60
CA LEU A 21 1.90 -5.89 -5.20
C LEU A 21 0.67 -6.11 -6.05
N MET A 22 -0.49 -5.85 -5.47
CA MET A 22 -1.77 -6.01 -6.16
C MET A 22 -2.65 -4.81 -5.88
N GLU A 23 -3.63 -4.62 -6.74
CA GLU A 23 -4.63 -3.57 -6.51
C GLU A 23 -5.33 -3.84 -5.20
N GLY A 24 -5.53 -2.80 -4.42
CA GLY A 24 -6.16 -2.90 -3.12
C GLY A 24 -5.17 -3.01 -1.97
N ASP A 25 -3.90 -3.26 -2.26
CA ASP A 25 -2.89 -3.35 -1.20
C ASP A 25 -2.64 -1.98 -0.58
N LEU A 26 -2.36 -2.00 0.71
CA LEU A 26 -2.05 -0.79 1.46
C LEU A 26 -0.55 -0.69 1.63
N ILE A 27 0.02 0.40 1.19
CA ILE A 27 1.47 0.62 1.27
C ILE A 27 1.76 1.96 1.92
N LYS A 28 3.00 2.13 2.33
CA LYS A 28 3.43 3.38 2.94
C LYS A 28 4.36 4.11 1.99
N VAL A 29 4.01 5.34 1.65
CA VAL A 29 4.77 6.18 0.75
C VAL A 29 4.96 7.54 1.41
N ASP A 30 6.21 7.95 1.60
CA ASP A 30 6.53 9.27 2.19
C ASP A 30 5.78 9.52 3.49
N ASN A 31 5.77 8.53 4.37
CA ASN A 31 5.09 8.61 5.66
C ASN A 31 3.57 8.66 5.57
N GLU A 32 3.03 8.32 4.42
CA GLU A 32 1.58 8.25 4.22
C GLU A 32 1.18 6.84 3.86
N TYR A 33 0.03 6.42 4.37
CA TYR A 33 -0.55 5.12 3.99
C TYR A 33 -1.50 5.35 2.85
N VAL A 34 -1.27 4.66 1.74
CA VAL A 34 -2.09 4.81 0.54
C VAL A 34 -2.46 3.44 0.01
N THR A 35 -3.57 3.41 -0.71
CA THR A 35 -4.07 2.17 -1.31
C THR A 35 -3.71 2.16 -2.78
N ILE A 36 -3.26 1.02 -3.27
CA ILE A 36 -2.93 0.86 -4.68
C ILE A 36 -4.22 0.73 -5.47
N GLU A 37 -4.40 1.62 -6.44
CA GLU A 37 -5.55 1.55 -7.34
C GLU A 37 -5.23 0.77 -8.60
N THR A 38 -4.09 1.04 -9.18
CA THR A 38 -3.70 0.42 -10.45
C THR A 38 -2.19 0.30 -10.51
N LEU A 39 -1.73 -0.75 -11.17
CA LEU A 39 -0.30 -0.90 -11.45
C LEU A 39 -0.14 -1.21 -12.92
N THR A 40 0.88 -0.62 -13.53
CA THR A 40 1.23 -0.97 -14.91
C THR A 40 2.73 -1.23 -14.96
N GLN A 41 3.09 -2.29 -15.66
CA GLN A 41 4.47 -2.72 -15.75
C GLN A 41 5.18 -2.01 -16.90
N ASN A 42 6.37 -1.56 -16.64
CA ASN A 42 7.26 -0.99 -17.64
C ASN A 42 8.50 -1.87 -17.76
N GLU A 43 9.45 -1.43 -18.57
CA GLU A 43 10.64 -2.24 -18.86
C GLU A 43 11.47 -2.51 -17.62
N ASP A 44 11.63 -1.52 -16.74
CA ASP A 44 12.51 -1.64 -15.59
C ASP A 44 11.79 -1.44 -14.27
N GLY A 45 10.48 -1.35 -14.28
CA GLY A 45 9.75 -1.12 -13.04
C GLY A 45 8.26 -1.03 -13.26
N PHE A 46 7.58 -0.42 -12.29
CA PHE A 46 6.13 -0.33 -12.30
C PHE A 46 5.67 1.08 -11.99
N ASN A 47 4.66 1.53 -12.72
CA ASN A 47 3.91 2.72 -12.33
C ASN A 47 2.81 2.29 -11.38
N ILE A 48 2.75 2.91 -10.22
CA ILE A 48 1.77 2.56 -9.21
C ILE A 48 0.92 3.79 -8.92
N TYR A 49 -0.37 3.66 -9.16
CA TYR A 49 -1.32 4.75 -8.92
C TYR A 49 -2.05 4.47 -7.62
N THR A 50 -2.09 5.46 -6.75
CA THR A 50 -2.54 5.30 -5.38
C THR A 50 -3.63 6.29 -5.03
N ARG A 51 -4.30 6.03 -3.92
CA ARG A 51 -5.30 6.92 -3.36
C ARG A 51 -5.18 6.91 -1.84
N ASN A 52 -5.21 8.09 -1.24
CA ASN A 52 -5.10 8.17 0.22
C ASN A 52 -6.49 8.30 0.85
N ASP A 53 -6.51 8.49 2.18
CA ASP A 53 -7.77 8.57 2.93
C ASP A 53 -8.56 9.82 2.60
N PHE A 54 -7.92 10.82 2.03
CA PHE A 54 -8.59 12.05 1.64
C PHE A 54 -9.05 12.03 0.19
N ASP A 55 -9.03 10.83 -0.40
CA ASP A 55 -9.47 10.61 -1.77
C ASP A 55 -8.59 11.34 -2.79
N GLU A 56 -7.35 11.56 -2.42
CA GLU A 56 -6.39 12.18 -3.31
C GLU A 56 -5.60 11.12 -4.05
N GLU A 57 -5.39 11.35 -5.33
CA GLU A 57 -4.65 10.43 -6.17
C GLU A 57 -3.17 10.72 -6.12
N GLY A 58 -2.38 9.67 -6.16
CA GLY A 58 -0.94 9.79 -6.22
C GLY A 58 -0.37 8.84 -7.25
N HIS A 59 0.91 8.99 -7.50
CA HIS A 59 1.61 8.16 -8.46
C HIS A 59 3.06 8.02 -8.04
N ILE A 60 3.53 6.78 -7.99
CA ILE A 60 4.94 6.51 -7.74
C ILE A 60 5.44 5.53 -8.77
N TYR A 61 6.75 5.52 -8.95
CA TYR A 61 7.41 4.56 -9.83
C TYR A 61 8.39 3.76 -8.99
N LEU A 62 8.30 2.44 -9.05
CA LEU A 62 9.24 1.57 -8.37
C LEU A 62 10.00 0.74 -9.40
N PHE A 63 11.32 0.73 -9.29
CA PHE A 63 12.13 -0.14 -10.12
C PHE A 63 11.95 -1.59 -9.67
N ASP A 64 12.27 -2.52 -10.54
CA ASP A 64 12.01 -3.94 -10.30
C ASP A 64 12.66 -4.46 -9.02
N ASP A 65 13.77 -3.88 -8.60
CA ASP A 65 14.49 -4.35 -7.43
C ASP A 65 14.25 -3.50 -6.18
N GLU A 66 13.35 -2.53 -6.26
CA GLU A 66 12.99 -1.71 -5.10
C GLU A 66 11.86 -2.34 -4.34
N THR A 67 11.90 -2.20 -3.02
CA THR A 67 10.82 -2.69 -2.18
C THR A 67 10.05 -1.54 -1.59
N ILE A 68 8.82 -1.82 -1.17
CA ILE A 68 8.00 -0.84 -0.48
C ILE A 68 7.33 -1.54 0.68
N GLU A 69 7.06 -0.78 1.74
CA GLU A 69 6.45 -1.34 2.95
C GLU A 69 4.98 -1.60 2.70
N TRP A 70 4.57 -2.83 2.94
CA TRP A 70 3.20 -3.28 2.78
C TRP A 70 2.58 -3.46 4.15
N TYR A 71 1.37 -2.97 4.32
CA TYR A 71 0.68 -2.99 5.60
C TYR A 71 -0.65 -3.70 5.46
N VAL A 72 -1.09 -4.31 6.55
CA VAL A 72 -2.39 -4.97 6.58
C VAL A 72 -3.14 -4.48 7.81
N PHE A 73 -4.45 -4.56 7.74
CA PHE A 73 -5.28 -4.31 8.90
C PHE A 73 -5.39 -5.59 9.70
N PHE A 74 -5.18 -5.46 10.98
CA PHE A 74 -5.26 -6.59 11.89
C PHE A 74 -6.39 -6.34 12.87
N GLU A 75 -7.31 -7.25 12.95
CA GLU A 75 -8.47 -7.11 13.82
C GLU A 75 -8.26 -7.94 15.06
N GLU A 76 -8.48 -7.34 16.19
CA GLU A 76 -8.26 -8.03 17.46
C GLU A 76 -9.44 -8.84 17.89
#